data_2516da293a213fbfa447d888575806e1
#
_entry.id   2516da293a213fbfa447d888575806e1
#
_cell.length_a   1.000
_cell.length_b   1.000
_cell.length_c   1.000
_cell.angle_alpha   90.00
_cell.angle_beta   90.00
_cell.angle_gamma   90.00
#
_symmetry.space_group_name_H-M   'P 1'
#
loop_
_entity.id
_entity.type
_entity.pdbx_description
1 polymer ?
#
loop_
_entity_poly.entity_id
_entity_poly.type
_entity_poly.pdbx_seq_one_letter_code
_entity_poly.pdbx_strand_id
1 'polypeptide(L)'
;MVTLNTKKDFDSVYKSQKKWHNSYFILFFKENQQRAEKRIGFSVSKKIGNAVCRNLVKRRLRNIYRDSMSSLKNGDMILLAKVGLEKVEYKNLQDSYKYALIRLNLVA
;
A
#
# COMPACT_ATOMS: atom_id res chain seq x y z
N MET A 1 -2.63 -5.68 12.57
CA MET A 1 -2.66 -4.75 11.43
C MET A 1 -3.90 -3.86 11.55
N VAL A 2 -3.71 -2.57 11.60
CA VAL A 2 -4.82 -1.62 11.68
C VAL A 2 -5.14 -1.11 10.28
N THR A 3 -6.41 -1.17 9.88
CA THR A 3 -6.82 -0.78 8.53
C THR A 3 -7.55 0.57 8.54
N LEU A 4 -7.43 1.29 7.41
CA LEU A 4 -8.24 2.49 7.18
C LEU A 4 -9.66 2.05 6.86
N ASN A 5 -10.65 2.66 7.52
CA ASN A 5 -12.04 2.18 7.46
C ASN A 5 -13.02 3.18 6.82
N THR A 6 -12.69 4.47 6.80
CA THR A 6 -13.64 5.49 6.35
C THR A 6 -13.17 6.16 5.08
N LYS A 7 -14.12 6.68 4.30
CA LYS A 7 -13.81 7.48 3.13
C LYS A 7 -12.98 8.70 3.50
N LYS A 8 -13.27 9.31 4.64
CA LYS A 8 -12.52 10.47 5.15
C LYS A 8 -11.05 10.13 5.36
N ASP A 9 -10.76 8.96 5.94
CA ASP A 9 -9.39 8.50 6.15
C ASP A 9 -8.66 8.31 4.82
N PHE A 10 -9.31 7.64 3.86
CA PHE A 10 -8.73 7.45 2.53
C PHE A 10 -8.46 8.79 1.83
N ASP A 11 -9.42 9.69 1.83
CA ASP A 11 -9.28 11.00 1.19
C ASP A 11 -8.12 11.80 1.79
N SER A 12 -7.95 11.72 3.11
CA SER A 12 -6.86 12.39 3.81
C SER A 12 -5.50 11.90 3.33
N VAL A 13 -5.35 10.59 3.13
CA VAL A 13 -4.09 10.00 2.67
C VAL A 13 -3.86 10.30 1.18
N TYR A 14 -4.90 10.23 0.35
CA TYR A 14 -4.79 10.56 -1.07
C TYR A 14 -4.32 12.00 -1.31
N LYS A 15 -4.65 12.92 -0.42
CA LYS A 15 -4.23 14.32 -0.51
C LYS A 15 -2.81 14.55 -0.03
N SER A 16 -2.14 13.52 0.52
CA SER A 16 -0.80 13.67 1.04
C SER A 16 0.21 13.87 -0.09
N GLN A 17 1.35 14.48 0.25
CA GLN A 17 2.38 14.78 -0.75
C GLN A 17 3.30 13.60 -1.06
N LYS A 18 3.36 12.59 -0.19
CA LYS A 18 4.19 11.42 -0.43
C LYS A 18 3.44 10.41 -1.27
N LYS A 19 3.94 10.22 -2.49
CA LYS A 19 3.32 9.35 -3.47
C LYS A 19 4.39 8.70 -4.33
N TRP A 20 4.29 7.40 -4.53
CA TRP A 20 5.17 6.65 -5.43
C TRP A 20 4.35 5.87 -6.44
N HIS A 21 4.74 5.98 -7.70
CA HIS A 21 4.00 5.42 -8.82
C HIS A 21 4.90 4.48 -9.60
N ASN A 22 4.50 3.23 -9.77
CA ASN A 22 5.22 2.28 -10.63
C ASN A 22 4.21 1.47 -11.46
N SER A 23 4.69 0.44 -12.16
CA SER A 23 3.84 -0.38 -13.03
C SER A 23 2.82 -1.23 -12.29
N TYR A 24 3.02 -1.50 -11.01
CA TYR A 24 2.24 -2.46 -10.23
C TYR A 24 1.23 -1.81 -9.32
N PHE A 25 1.59 -0.69 -8.74
CA PHE A 25 0.73 0.00 -7.75
C PHE A 25 1.07 1.49 -7.66
N ILE A 26 0.20 2.21 -6.97
CA ILE A 26 0.50 3.56 -6.49
C ILE A 26 0.49 3.50 -4.98
N LEU A 27 1.57 3.97 -4.35
CA LEU A 27 1.70 4.05 -2.90
C LEU A 27 1.49 5.49 -2.46
N PHE A 28 0.55 5.70 -1.53
CA PHE A 28 0.32 6.99 -0.88
C PHE A 28 0.70 6.84 0.59
N PHE A 29 1.33 7.86 1.15
CA PHE A 29 1.72 7.82 2.56
C PHE A 29 1.54 9.18 3.20
N LYS A 30 0.94 9.17 4.38
CA LYS A 30 0.78 10.36 5.23
C LYS A 30 1.37 10.06 6.59
N GLU A 31 2.42 10.80 6.98
CA GLU A 31 3.01 10.63 8.31
C GLU A 31 2.00 11.00 9.38
N ASN A 32 2.02 10.23 10.47
CA ASN A 32 1.16 10.46 11.61
C ASN A 32 2.00 10.44 12.89
N GLN A 33 2.54 11.60 13.23
CA GLN A 33 3.39 11.74 14.40
C GLN A 33 2.60 11.75 15.71
N GLN A 34 1.31 12.10 15.64
CA GLN A 34 0.47 12.27 16.83
C GLN A 34 -0.04 10.95 17.38
N ARG A 35 -0.32 9.99 16.52
CA ARG A 35 -0.91 8.70 16.92
C ARG A 35 0.09 7.60 17.19
N ALA A 36 1.33 7.75 16.73
CA ALA A 36 2.36 6.72 16.82
C ALA A 36 1.84 5.34 16.37
N GLU A 37 1.04 5.31 15.32
CA GLU A 37 0.43 4.07 14.83
C GLU A 37 0.62 3.93 13.32
N LYS A 38 0.48 2.69 12.85
CA LYS A 38 0.60 2.36 11.42
C LYS A 38 -0.75 1.85 10.94
N ARG A 39 -1.34 2.53 9.96
CA ARG A 39 -2.60 2.12 9.36
C ARG A 39 -2.42 1.90 7.86
N ILE A 40 -3.18 0.97 7.30
CA ILE A 40 -3.07 0.57 5.90
C ILE A 40 -4.44 0.50 5.25
N GLY A 41 -4.52 0.98 4.02
CA GLY A 41 -5.68 0.82 3.17
C GLY A 41 -5.28 0.16 1.86
N PHE A 42 -6.12 -0.75 1.36
CA PHE A 42 -5.91 -1.40 0.07
C PHE A 42 -7.02 -0.98 -0.87
N SER A 43 -6.65 -0.45 -2.03
CA SER A 43 -7.60 -0.08 -3.07
C SER A 43 -7.44 -1.01 -4.27
N VAL A 44 -8.40 -1.91 -4.46
CA VAL A 44 -8.39 -2.90 -5.54
C VAL A 44 -9.72 -2.81 -6.26
N SER A 45 -9.72 -2.15 -7.41
CA SER A 45 -10.94 -1.89 -8.16
C SER A 45 -11.42 -3.12 -8.94
N LYS A 46 -12.67 -3.07 -9.41
CA LYS A 46 -13.26 -4.12 -10.26
C LYS A 46 -12.51 -4.31 -11.57
N LYS A 47 -11.74 -3.32 -12.01
CA LYS A 47 -10.92 -3.41 -13.23
C LYS A 47 -9.80 -4.44 -13.12
N ILE A 48 -9.39 -4.79 -11.91
CA ILE A 48 -8.37 -5.82 -11.67
C ILE A 48 -8.86 -7.18 -12.12
N GLY A 49 -10.15 -7.49 -11.90
CA GLY A 49 -10.73 -8.75 -12.26
C GLY A 49 -11.91 -9.11 -11.36
N ASN A 50 -12.28 -10.38 -11.36
CA ASN A 50 -13.38 -10.88 -10.52
C ASN A 50 -12.98 -10.90 -9.03
N ALA A 51 -13.92 -11.34 -8.17
CA ALA A 51 -13.71 -11.35 -6.73
C ALA A 51 -12.50 -12.21 -6.31
N VAL A 52 -12.31 -13.35 -6.97
CA VAL A 52 -11.17 -14.25 -6.69
C VAL A 52 -9.84 -13.54 -6.99
N CYS A 53 -9.76 -12.91 -8.14
CA CYS A 53 -8.61 -12.14 -8.57
C CYS A 53 -8.29 -11.00 -7.61
N ARG A 54 -9.33 -10.23 -7.25
CA ARG A 54 -9.16 -9.09 -6.32
C ARG A 54 -8.71 -9.55 -4.94
N ASN A 55 -9.24 -10.67 -4.45
CA ASN A 55 -8.83 -11.22 -3.16
C ASN A 55 -7.36 -11.68 -3.18
N LEU A 56 -6.92 -12.27 -4.28
CA LEU A 56 -5.52 -12.65 -4.45
C LEU A 56 -4.61 -11.42 -4.39
N VAL A 57 -4.96 -10.37 -5.10
CA VAL A 57 -4.18 -9.12 -5.11
C VAL A 57 -4.13 -8.50 -3.72
N LYS A 58 -5.27 -8.41 -3.03
CA LYS A 58 -5.32 -7.90 -1.66
C LYS A 58 -4.44 -8.70 -0.72
N ARG A 59 -4.45 -10.03 -0.83
CA ARG A 59 -3.61 -10.89 0.01
C ARG A 59 -2.14 -10.65 -0.23
N ARG A 60 -1.72 -10.50 -1.48
CA ARG A 60 -0.34 -10.20 -1.83
C ARG A 60 0.11 -8.84 -1.27
N LEU A 61 -0.71 -7.82 -1.43
CA LEU A 61 -0.42 -6.49 -0.90
C LEU A 61 -0.37 -6.49 0.63
N ARG A 62 -1.28 -7.23 1.25
CA ARG A 62 -1.29 -7.37 2.71
C ARG A 62 0.00 -8.03 3.22
N ASN A 63 0.45 -9.06 2.52
CA ASN A 63 1.67 -9.78 2.93
C ASN A 63 2.92 -8.90 2.80
N ILE A 64 3.09 -8.16 1.71
CA ILE A 64 4.27 -7.28 1.58
C ILE A 64 4.25 -6.17 2.62
N TYR A 65 3.08 -5.62 2.93
CA TYR A 65 2.95 -4.59 3.96
C TYR A 65 3.29 -5.16 5.34
N ARG A 66 2.73 -6.32 5.68
CA ARG A 66 2.97 -6.97 6.98
C ARG A 66 4.45 -7.23 7.20
N ASP A 67 5.15 -7.71 6.18
CA ASP A 67 6.57 -8.01 6.27
C ASP A 67 7.43 -6.76 6.49
N SER A 68 6.94 -5.60 6.13
CA SER A 68 7.66 -4.33 6.27
C SER A 68 7.32 -3.57 7.55
N MET A 69 6.27 -3.97 8.28
CA MET A 69 5.73 -3.16 9.39
C MET A 69 6.76 -2.79 10.45
N SER A 70 7.65 -3.71 10.79
CA SER A 70 8.66 -3.45 11.84
C SER A 70 9.65 -2.36 11.45
N SER A 71 9.84 -2.12 10.16
CA SER A 71 10.79 -1.14 9.64
C SER A 71 10.14 0.15 9.19
N LEU A 72 8.81 0.19 9.11
CA LEU A 72 8.07 1.35 8.61
C LEU A 72 7.99 2.46 9.65
N LYS A 73 8.02 3.69 9.17
CA LYS A 73 7.64 4.85 9.97
C LYS A 73 6.15 4.81 10.27
N ASN A 74 5.75 5.44 11.37
CA ASN A 74 4.34 5.56 11.73
C ASN A 74 3.63 6.47 10.72
N GLY A 75 2.45 6.06 10.33
CA GLY A 75 1.65 6.81 9.37
C GLY A 75 0.59 5.96 8.70
N ASP A 76 -0.15 6.60 7.82
CA ASP A 76 -1.22 5.98 7.05
C ASP A 76 -0.73 5.74 5.62
N MET A 77 -0.85 4.50 5.16
CA MET A 77 -0.46 4.11 3.82
C MET A 77 -1.67 3.61 3.03
N ILE A 78 -1.71 3.92 1.74
CA ILE A 78 -2.64 3.28 0.81
C ILE A 78 -1.83 2.65 -0.30
N LEU A 79 -2.14 1.39 -0.60
CA LEU A 79 -1.62 0.68 -1.76
C LEU A 79 -2.78 0.51 -2.75
N LEU A 80 -2.68 1.22 -3.87
CA LEU A 80 -3.66 1.16 -4.94
C LEU A 80 -3.13 0.25 -6.04
N ALA A 81 -3.79 -0.88 -6.25
CA ALA A 81 -3.37 -1.86 -7.23
C ALA A 81 -3.66 -1.41 -8.66
N LYS A 82 -2.71 -1.64 -9.56
CA LYS A 82 -2.92 -1.44 -11.00
C LYS A 82 -3.31 -2.75 -11.67
N VAL A 83 -3.99 -2.63 -12.79
CA VAL A 83 -4.39 -3.78 -13.61
C VAL A 83 -3.13 -4.56 -14.02
N GLY A 84 -3.18 -5.88 -13.88
CA GLY A 84 -2.07 -6.77 -14.20
C GLY A 84 -1.27 -7.24 -12.99
N LEU A 85 -1.52 -6.66 -11.82
CA LEU A 85 -0.78 -7.02 -10.60
C LEU A 85 -0.95 -8.49 -10.23
N GLU A 86 -2.08 -9.10 -10.56
CA GLU A 86 -2.37 -10.51 -10.31
C GLU A 86 -1.43 -11.46 -11.06
N LYS A 87 -0.81 -10.96 -12.14
CA LYS A 87 0.10 -11.75 -13.00
C LYS A 87 1.58 -11.55 -12.67
N VAL A 88 1.90 -10.64 -11.76
CA VAL A 88 3.28 -10.31 -11.42
C VAL A 88 3.85 -11.36 -10.47
N GLU A 89 5.11 -11.75 -10.67
CA GLU A 89 5.79 -12.60 -9.71
C GLU A 89 5.89 -11.89 -8.35
N TYR A 90 5.65 -12.63 -7.30
CA TYR A 90 5.63 -12.05 -5.95
C TYR A 90 6.95 -11.39 -5.58
N LYS A 91 8.08 -11.98 -6.00
CA LYS A 91 9.40 -11.39 -5.74
C LYS A 91 9.55 -10.02 -6.40
N ASN A 92 9.05 -9.87 -7.63
CA ASN A 92 9.11 -8.58 -8.33
C ASN A 92 8.26 -7.53 -7.61
N LEU A 93 7.11 -7.93 -7.11
CA LEU A 93 6.27 -7.05 -6.30
C LEU A 93 6.97 -6.64 -5.01
N GLN A 94 7.61 -7.59 -4.32
CA GLN A 94 8.38 -7.30 -3.10
C GLN A 94 9.51 -6.31 -3.37
N ASP A 95 10.28 -6.52 -4.43
CA ASP A 95 11.41 -5.66 -4.77
C ASP A 95 10.94 -4.24 -5.12
N SER A 96 9.85 -4.12 -5.89
CA SER A 96 9.27 -2.83 -6.24
C SER A 96 8.74 -2.09 -5.01
N TYR A 97 8.16 -2.82 -4.07
CA TYR A 97 7.66 -2.24 -2.83
C TYR A 97 8.81 -1.73 -1.95
N LYS A 98 9.86 -2.53 -1.77
CA LYS A 98 11.03 -2.11 -1.01
C LYS A 98 11.68 -0.87 -1.61
N TYR A 99 11.78 -0.84 -2.93
CA TYR A 99 12.32 0.32 -3.63
C TYR A 99 11.50 1.58 -3.36
N ALA A 100 10.17 1.46 -3.41
CA ALA A 100 9.28 2.58 -3.11
C ALA A 100 9.47 3.10 -1.68
N LEU A 101 9.60 2.20 -0.71
CA LEU A 101 9.82 2.58 0.69
C LEU A 101 11.12 3.37 0.87
N ILE A 102 12.17 2.94 0.19
CA ILE A 102 13.48 3.62 0.25
C ILE A 102 13.38 5.00 -0.41
N ARG A 103 12.78 5.07 -1.58
CA ARG A 103 12.67 6.32 -2.34
C ARG A 103 11.84 7.37 -1.63
N LEU A 104 10.82 6.96 -0.90
CA LEU A 104 9.98 7.86 -0.12
C LEU A 104 10.48 8.08 1.31
N ASN A 105 11.59 7.43 1.67
CA ASN A 105 12.16 7.53 3.02
C ASN A 105 11.14 7.11 4.10
N LEU A 106 10.50 5.97 3.90
CA LEU A 106 9.48 5.43 4.80
C LEU A 106 10.02 4.37 5.77
N VAL A 107 11.24 3.91 5.57
CA VAL A 107 11.87 2.93 6.47
C VAL A 107 12.70 3.65 7.51
N ALA A 108 12.58 3.17 8.72
CA ALA A 108 13.28 3.76 9.86
C ALA A 108 14.76 3.36 9.89
#